data_01d05e8247dfa9dba8cb16c52458f279
#
_entry.id   01d05e8247dfa9dba8cb16c52458f279
#
_cell.length_a   1.000
_cell.length_b   1.000
_cell.length_c   1.000
_cell.angle_alpha   90.00
_cell.angle_beta   90.00
_cell.angle_gamma   90.00
#
_symmetry.space_group_name_H-M   'P 1'
#
loop_
_entity.id
_entity.type
_entity.pdbx_description
1 polymer ?
#
loop_
_entity_poly.entity_id
_entity_poly.type
_entity_poly.pdbx_seq_one_letter_code
_entity_poly.pdbx_strand_id
1 'polypeptide(L)'
;MTRSREVSKGATRNEFVYTATSQQTTFSGNDDSSNSLAYTAGQIDVFVNGVRQSAADYTATNGTSVVLGAGASAGDTVNINAFGTFSVADVIVDRLE
;
A
#
# COMPACT_ATOMS: atom_id res chain seq x y z
N MET A 1 15.58 -10.76 22.72
CA MET A 1 15.29 -10.78 22.33
C MET A 1 14.84 -10.52 22.14
N THR A 2 14.59 -10.13 21.77
CA THR A 2 14.10 -9.91 21.38
C THR A 2 13.69 -9.87 20.87
N ARG A 3 13.62 -9.86 20.59
CA ARG A 3 13.09 -9.85 19.96
C ARG A 3 12.22 -9.67 19.89
N SER A 4 11.87 -9.39 20.10
CA SER A 4 11.01 -9.37 19.86
C SER A 4 10.58 -8.73 19.39
N ARG A 5 10.53 -8.12 19.48
CA ARG A 5 10.07 -7.43 18.70
C ARG A 5 9.92 -7.82 17.52
N GLU A 6 10.55 -8.37 17.30
CA GLU A 6 10.55 -8.92 16.15
C GLU A 6 9.31 -9.42 15.70
N VAL A 7 8.50 -9.75 16.47
CA VAL A 7 7.21 -10.21 16.13
C VAL A 7 6.48 -9.27 15.29
N SER A 8 6.64 -8.04 15.56
CA SER A 8 5.93 -7.04 14.82
C SER A 8 6.36 -6.98 13.39
N LYS A 9 7.43 -7.64 13.07
CA LYS A 9 7.84 -7.60 11.73
C LYS A 9 6.93 -8.31 10.80
N GLY A 10 6.11 -9.18 11.28
CA GLY A 10 5.16 -9.84 10.44
C GLY A 10 4.09 -8.91 9.91
N ALA A 11 3.91 -7.77 10.54
CA ALA A 11 2.90 -6.81 10.13
C ALA A 11 3.51 -5.68 9.33
N THR A 12 4.25 -6.03 8.33
CA THR A 12 4.91 -5.05 7.49
C THR A 12 3.90 -4.17 6.77
N ARG A 13 4.18 -2.89 6.74
CA ARG A 13 3.36 -1.95 6.01
C ARG A 13 4.28 -1.02 5.24
N ASN A 14 3.98 -0.86 3.97
CA ASN A 14 4.67 0.10 3.13
C ASN A 14 3.70 1.17 2.72
N GLU A 15 4.11 2.41 2.81
CA GLU A 15 3.27 3.52 2.41
C GLU A 15 3.85 4.16 1.16
N PHE A 16 2.98 4.42 0.19
CA PHE A 16 3.35 5.09 -1.04
C PHE A 16 2.55 6.38 -1.12
N VAL A 17 3.22 7.48 -1.42
CA VAL A 17 2.60 8.79 -1.45
C VAL A 17 2.77 9.40 -2.83
N TYR A 18 1.65 9.78 -3.44
CA TYR A 18 1.65 10.40 -4.74
C TYR A 18 1.00 11.76 -4.65
N THR A 19 1.49 12.70 -5.45
CA THR A 19 0.83 13.99 -5.65
C THR A 19 0.15 13.93 -7.01
N ALA A 20 -1.16 14.07 -7.02
CA ALA A 20 -1.93 13.90 -8.24
C ALA A 20 -1.76 15.06 -9.19
N THR A 21 -1.86 14.77 -10.47
CA THR A 21 -2.05 15.78 -11.50
C THR A 21 -3.55 15.91 -11.77
N SER A 22 -3.92 16.84 -12.63
CA SER A 22 -5.34 17.12 -12.86
C SER A 22 -6.09 15.89 -13.35
N GLN A 23 -7.10 15.50 -12.58
CA GLN A 23 -7.99 14.38 -12.91
C GLN A 23 -7.25 13.05 -13.08
N GLN A 24 -6.19 12.89 -12.34
CA GLN A 24 -5.42 11.67 -12.43
C GLN A 24 -6.19 10.50 -11.80
N THR A 25 -6.26 9.40 -12.52
CA THR A 25 -6.91 8.19 -12.01
C THR A 25 -5.92 7.07 -11.75
N THR A 26 -4.88 6.95 -12.55
CA THR A 26 -3.95 5.82 -12.43
C THR A 26 -2.71 6.24 -11.69
N PHE A 27 -2.36 5.48 -10.66
CA PHE A 27 -1.16 5.70 -9.87
C PHE A 27 -0.32 4.44 -9.94
N SER A 28 0.91 4.58 -10.42
CA SER A 28 1.81 3.46 -10.60
C SER A 28 3.23 3.97 -10.64
N GLY A 29 4.19 3.05 -10.64
CA GLY A 29 5.59 3.43 -10.70
C GLY A 29 6.07 4.05 -9.41
N ASN A 30 7.07 4.90 -9.50
CA ASN A 30 7.66 5.49 -8.32
C ASN A 30 6.74 6.54 -7.71
N ASP A 31 6.66 6.50 -6.39
CA ASP A 31 5.91 7.51 -5.67
C ASP A 31 6.79 8.74 -5.44
N ASP A 32 6.31 9.70 -4.64
CA ASP A 32 7.04 10.94 -4.40
C ASP A 32 8.38 10.70 -3.70
N SER A 33 8.54 9.57 -3.04
CA SER A 33 9.79 9.21 -2.37
C SER A 33 10.62 8.22 -3.18
N SER A 34 10.29 8.02 -4.43
CA SER A 34 11.02 7.14 -5.35
C SER A 34 10.88 5.65 -5.00
N ASN A 35 9.79 5.30 -4.34
CA ASN A 35 9.50 3.90 -4.06
C ASN A 35 8.53 3.38 -5.11
N SER A 36 8.86 2.26 -5.74
CA SER A 36 7.99 1.66 -6.74
C SER A 36 6.79 1.02 -6.08
N LEU A 37 5.61 1.30 -6.61
CA LEU A 37 4.39 0.74 -6.05
C LEU A 37 4.35 -0.78 -6.24
N ALA A 38 4.16 -1.47 -5.15
CA ALA A 38 4.01 -2.92 -5.16
C ALA A 38 3.15 -3.31 -3.97
N TYR A 39 2.16 -4.15 -4.20
CA TYR A 39 1.27 -4.58 -3.14
C TYR A 39 0.67 -5.93 -3.50
N THR A 40 0.03 -6.55 -2.52
CA THR A 40 -0.75 -7.76 -2.74
C THR A 40 -2.22 -7.36 -2.88
N ALA A 41 -2.87 -7.79 -3.94
CA ALA A 41 -4.26 -7.44 -4.16
C ALA A 41 -5.11 -7.81 -2.94
N GLY A 42 -5.95 -6.88 -2.52
CA GLY A 42 -6.76 -7.06 -1.33
C GLY A 42 -6.08 -6.65 -0.03
N GLN A 43 -4.80 -6.32 -0.09
CA GLN A 43 -4.02 -5.98 1.10
C GLN A 43 -3.57 -4.54 1.04
N ILE A 44 -4.46 -3.63 0.68
CA ILE A 44 -4.13 -2.22 0.64
C ILE A 44 -5.28 -1.36 1.12
N ASP A 45 -4.94 -0.14 1.56
CA ASP A 45 -5.90 0.93 1.80
C ASP A 45 -5.45 2.14 0.99
N VAL A 46 -6.41 2.85 0.44
CA VAL A 46 -6.16 4.04 -0.37
C VAL A 46 -6.83 5.23 0.28
N PHE A 47 -6.07 6.31 0.43
CA PHE A 47 -6.56 7.56 1.00
C PHE A 47 -6.33 8.68 0.02
N VAL A 48 -7.30 9.56 -0.10
CA VAL A 48 -7.15 10.78 -0.89
C VAL A 48 -7.34 11.95 0.06
N ASN A 49 -6.31 12.75 0.21
CA ASN A 49 -6.28 13.88 1.15
C ASN A 49 -6.68 13.44 2.56
N GLY A 50 -6.23 12.26 2.96
CA GLY A 50 -6.50 11.76 4.29
C GLY A 50 -7.83 11.04 4.46
N VAL A 51 -8.64 10.97 3.41
CA VAL A 51 -9.94 10.32 3.48
C VAL A 51 -9.82 8.92 2.87
N ARG A 52 -10.15 7.92 3.65
CA ARG A 52 -10.08 6.54 3.18
C ARG A 52 -11.12 6.30 2.09
N GLN A 53 -10.69 5.67 1.02
CA GLN A 53 -11.58 5.35 -0.08
C GLN A 53 -12.17 3.96 0.11
N SER A 54 -13.44 3.83 -0.26
CA SER A 54 -14.09 2.54 -0.26
C SER A 54 -13.50 1.66 -1.35
N ALA A 55 -13.46 0.36 -1.14
CA ALA A 55 -12.97 -0.56 -2.15
C ALA A 55 -13.73 -0.45 -3.48
N ALA A 56 -14.96 0.04 -3.45
CA ALA A 56 -15.74 0.22 -4.67
C ALA A 56 -15.30 1.45 -5.45
N ASP A 57 -14.51 2.34 -4.83
CA ASP A 57 -14.12 3.60 -5.46
C ASP A 57 -12.78 3.52 -6.18
N TYR A 58 -12.13 2.39 -6.14
CA TYR A 58 -10.87 2.22 -6.85
C TYR A 58 -10.70 0.77 -7.28
N THR A 59 -9.78 0.55 -8.22
CA THR A 59 -9.42 -0.78 -8.68
C THR A 59 -7.94 -1.01 -8.34
N ALA A 60 -7.66 -2.11 -7.65
CA ALA A 60 -6.30 -2.45 -7.24
C ALA A 60 -6.15 -3.96 -7.28
N THR A 61 -5.93 -4.50 -8.46
CA THR A 61 -5.93 -5.95 -8.64
C THR A 61 -4.64 -6.51 -9.20
N ASN A 62 -3.77 -5.65 -9.74
CA ASN A 62 -2.58 -6.17 -10.43
C ASN A 62 -1.30 -6.08 -9.62
N GLY A 63 -1.33 -5.49 -8.44
CA GLY A 63 -0.15 -5.42 -7.59
C GLY A 63 0.80 -4.28 -7.88
N THR A 64 0.60 -3.53 -8.94
CA THR A 64 1.55 -2.49 -9.35
C THR A 64 0.90 -1.17 -9.72
N SER A 65 -0.43 -1.09 -9.72
CA SER A 65 -1.12 0.16 -9.98
C SER A 65 -2.43 0.22 -9.23
N VAL A 66 -2.89 1.44 -8.98
CA VAL A 66 -4.18 1.71 -8.37
C VAL A 66 -4.89 2.69 -9.29
N VAL A 67 -6.13 2.39 -9.63
CA VAL A 67 -6.93 3.24 -10.51
C VAL A 67 -8.15 3.75 -9.73
N LEU A 68 -8.24 5.05 -9.56
CA LEU A 68 -9.38 5.64 -8.87
C LEU A 68 -10.57 5.69 -9.81
N GLY A 69 -11.75 5.49 -9.27
CA GLY A 69 -12.98 5.61 -10.06
C GLY A 69 -13.27 7.03 -10.46
N ALA A 70 -12.85 8.00 -9.66
CA ALA A 70 -13.00 9.41 -9.98
C ALA A 70 -11.64 10.04 -9.91
N GLY A 71 -11.30 10.88 -10.87
CA GLY A 71 -9.98 11.48 -10.94
C GLY A 71 -9.69 12.38 -9.77
N ALA A 72 -8.46 12.34 -9.28
CA ALA A 72 -8.01 13.25 -8.23
C ALA A 72 -7.72 14.61 -8.85
N SER A 73 -7.83 15.66 -8.05
CA SER A 73 -7.51 17.00 -8.51
C SER A 73 -6.02 17.25 -8.43
N ALA A 74 -5.54 18.15 -9.25
CA ALA A 74 -4.12 18.50 -9.21
C ALA A 74 -3.73 18.93 -7.80
N GLY A 75 -2.67 18.36 -7.29
CA GLY A 75 -2.16 18.66 -5.95
C GLY A 75 -2.74 17.80 -4.85
N ASP A 76 -3.74 16.97 -5.14
CA ASP A 76 -4.28 16.08 -4.11
C ASP A 76 -3.21 15.07 -3.72
N THR A 77 -3.19 14.73 -2.44
CA THR A 77 -2.29 13.72 -1.93
C THR A 77 -2.99 12.37 -1.90
N VAL A 78 -2.38 11.39 -2.56
CA VAL A 78 -2.91 10.02 -2.57
C VAL A 78 -1.94 9.14 -1.81
N ASN A 79 -2.42 8.54 -0.73
CA ASN A 79 -1.63 7.63 0.08
C ASN A 79 -2.13 6.22 -0.15
N ILE A 80 -1.22 5.31 -0.44
CA ILE A 80 -1.54 3.91 -0.62
C ILE A 80 -0.76 3.14 0.42
N ASN A 81 -1.47 2.53 1.37
CA ASN A 81 -0.83 1.71 2.39
C ASN A 81 -0.95 0.26 1.98
N ALA A 82 0.19 -0.36 1.72
CA ALA A 82 0.24 -1.75 1.34
C ALA A 82 0.64 -2.57 2.55
N PHE A 83 -0.17 -3.56 2.89
CA PHE A 83 0.10 -4.40 4.04
C PHE A 83 0.77 -5.67 3.57
N GLY A 84 1.87 -6.01 4.21
CA GLY A 84 2.54 -7.25 3.92
C GLY A 84 1.86 -8.38 4.65
N THR A 85 1.90 -9.54 4.05
CA THR A 85 1.52 -10.74 4.75
C THR A 85 2.77 -11.57 4.91
N PHE A 86 2.84 -12.31 5.98
CA PHE A 86 3.96 -13.19 6.14
C PHE A 86 3.43 -14.59 6.29
N SER A 87 4.24 -15.50 5.84
CA SER A 87 3.87 -16.89 5.84
C SER A 87 3.90 -17.42 7.26
N VAL A 88 2.93 -18.22 7.61
CA VAL A 88 2.95 -18.91 8.90
C VAL A 88 4.18 -19.79 8.98
N ALA A 89 4.59 -20.33 7.86
CA ALA A 89 5.78 -21.15 7.84
C ALA A 89 7.02 -20.38 8.27
N ASP A 90 7.10 -19.11 7.89
CA ASP A 90 8.23 -18.29 8.29
C ASP A 90 8.26 -18.15 9.79
N VAL A 91 7.11 -17.96 10.40
CA VAL A 91 7.02 -17.81 11.83
C VAL A 91 7.45 -19.10 12.51
N ILE A 92 7.01 -20.21 11.99
CA ILE A 92 7.33 -21.49 12.57
C ILE A 92 8.82 -21.76 12.50
N VAL A 93 9.44 -21.43 11.40
CA VAL A 93 10.87 -21.64 11.25
C VAL A 93 11.61 -20.82 12.29
N ASP A 94 11.20 -19.60 12.49
CA ASP A 94 11.86 -18.78 13.48
C ASP A 94 11.75 -19.36 14.86
N ARG A 95 10.67 -20.02 15.15
CA ARG A 95 10.48 -20.53 16.48
C ARG A 95 11.23 -21.80 16.73
N LEU A 96 11.51 -22.53 15.70
CA LEU A 96 12.19 -23.79 15.87
C LEU A 96 13.67 -23.64 16.10
N GLU A 97 14.17 -22.43 15.89
CA GLU A 97 15.57 -22.21 16.13
C GLU A 97 15.90 -22.37 17.55
#